data_a6f19b1f1acbfa7d85de35e81ea587d5
#
_entry.id   a6f19b1f1acbfa7d85de35e81ea587d5
#
_cell.length_a   1.000
_cell.length_b   1.000
_cell.length_c   1.000
_cell.angle_alpha   90.00
_cell.angle_beta   90.00
_cell.angle_gamma   90.00
#
_symmetry.space_group_name_H-M   'P 1'
#
loop_
_entity.id
_entity.type
_entity.pdbx_description
1 polymer ?
#
loop_
_entity_poly.entity_id
_entity_poly.type
_entity_poly.pdbx_seq_one_letter_code
_entity_poly.pdbx_strand_id
1 'polypeptide(L)'
;MGRKLVVGITQGDGNGISYEVIIKALADERMLDLCTPVIYGSSKIFGFYKKQIHNIEQINTNVINSAKDVHHKRVNIVNCLPENVFVEPGQSTPESAKAALTALERAVEDIKEGHIDVLVTAPFNKRAMDKEGFGYTGHTEYLEKKFEVDEVAMIMVCDRLKVCVATGHIPLKEVPKQLTT
;
A
#
# COMPACT_ATOMS: atom_id res chain seq x y z
N MET A 1 -15.55 3.13 -23.27
CA MET A 1 -14.77 3.50 -22.07
C MET A 1 -14.29 2.20 -21.43
N GLY A 2 -12.98 2.03 -21.23
CA GLY A 2 -12.45 0.84 -20.56
C GLY A 2 -12.91 0.76 -19.09
N ARG A 3 -12.87 -0.44 -18.50
CA ARG A 3 -13.13 -0.67 -17.08
C ARG A 3 -12.17 0.20 -16.25
N LYS A 4 -12.68 0.90 -15.25
CA LYS A 4 -11.87 1.66 -14.31
C LYS A 4 -11.06 0.69 -13.41
N LEU A 5 -9.76 0.92 -13.28
CA LEU A 5 -8.90 0.09 -12.44
C LEU A 5 -9.29 0.22 -10.96
N VAL A 6 -9.31 -0.89 -10.26
CA VAL A 6 -9.45 -0.96 -8.81
C VAL A 6 -8.05 -0.99 -8.21
N VAL A 7 -7.70 0.06 -7.46
CA VAL A 7 -6.37 0.27 -6.90
C VAL A 7 -6.40 0.03 -5.39
N GLY A 8 -5.79 -1.06 -4.96
CA GLY A 8 -5.57 -1.34 -3.54
C GLY A 8 -4.45 -0.46 -2.98
N ILE A 9 -4.67 0.14 -1.83
CA ILE A 9 -3.70 1.00 -1.14
C ILE A 9 -3.55 0.49 0.29
N THR A 10 -2.37 -0.03 0.64
CA THR A 10 -2.12 -0.45 2.03
C THR A 10 -1.85 0.74 2.93
N GLN A 11 -2.34 0.70 4.16
CA GLN A 11 -2.17 1.83 5.10
C GLN A 11 -0.72 2.10 5.49
N GLY A 12 0.19 1.10 5.40
CA GLY A 12 1.55 1.22 5.90
C GLY A 12 1.62 1.42 7.42
N ASP A 13 2.60 2.20 7.89
CA ASP A 13 2.72 2.54 9.31
C ASP A 13 1.66 3.57 9.73
N GLY A 14 0.69 3.11 10.53
CA GLY A 14 -0.39 3.95 11.05
C GLY A 14 0.07 5.06 12.00
N ASN A 15 1.27 4.94 12.59
CA ASN A 15 1.86 5.94 13.47
C ASN A 15 2.76 6.93 12.73
N GLY A 16 3.04 6.67 11.44
CA GLY A 16 3.86 7.51 10.57
C GLY A 16 3.04 8.46 9.71
N ILE A 17 3.62 8.81 8.56
CA ILE A 17 3.02 9.77 7.59
C ILE A 17 2.04 9.12 6.62
N SER A 18 1.86 7.81 6.66
CA SER A 18 1.16 7.04 5.63
C SER A 18 -0.27 7.52 5.38
N TYR A 19 -1.07 7.64 6.43
CA TYR A 19 -2.45 8.12 6.29
C TYR A 19 -2.54 9.56 5.81
N GLU A 20 -1.61 10.41 6.24
CA GLU A 20 -1.56 11.80 5.76
C GLU A 20 -1.32 11.85 4.25
N VAL A 21 -0.36 11.06 3.75
CA VAL A 21 -0.05 10.97 2.32
C VAL A 21 -1.24 10.41 1.53
N ILE A 22 -1.85 9.31 2.01
CA ILE A 22 -3.02 8.70 1.39
C ILE A 22 -4.19 9.71 1.31
N ILE A 23 -4.50 10.36 2.42
CA ILE A 23 -5.60 11.33 2.50
C ILE A 23 -5.37 12.50 1.55
N LYS A 24 -4.16 13.09 1.56
CA LYS A 24 -3.80 14.20 0.65
C LYS A 24 -3.87 13.80 -0.82
N ALA A 25 -3.41 12.60 -1.16
CA ALA A 25 -3.48 12.09 -2.54
C ALA A 25 -4.93 11.87 -3.00
N LEU A 26 -5.81 11.40 -2.11
CA LEU A 26 -7.21 11.10 -2.43
C LEU A 26 -8.17 12.29 -2.22
N ALA A 27 -7.65 13.42 -1.72
CA ALA A 27 -8.43 14.66 -1.62
C ALA A 27 -8.70 15.28 -2.99
N ASP A 28 -7.90 14.97 -4.00
CA ASP A 28 -8.16 15.40 -5.37
C ASP A 28 -9.25 14.49 -5.99
N GLU A 29 -10.44 15.06 -6.22
CA GLU A 29 -11.58 14.32 -6.77
C GLU A 29 -11.30 13.70 -8.15
N ARG A 30 -10.34 14.26 -8.92
CA ARG A 30 -9.92 13.71 -10.21
C ARG A 30 -9.35 12.30 -10.08
N MET A 31 -8.86 11.92 -8.90
CA MET A 31 -8.44 10.54 -8.63
C MET A 31 -9.56 9.54 -8.82
N LEU A 32 -10.80 9.93 -8.45
CA LEU A 32 -11.97 9.08 -8.65
C LEU A 32 -12.38 8.94 -10.12
N ASP A 33 -11.93 9.82 -10.99
CA ASP A 33 -12.12 9.67 -12.45
C ASP A 33 -11.12 8.68 -13.05
N LEU A 34 -9.92 8.59 -12.48
CA LEU A 34 -8.83 7.75 -12.96
C LEU A 34 -8.95 6.30 -12.47
N CYS A 35 -9.30 6.10 -11.19
CA CYS A 35 -9.33 4.79 -10.57
C CYS A 35 -10.42 4.66 -9.49
N THR A 36 -10.61 3.44 -9.01
CA THR A 36 -11.43 3.12 -7.83
C THR A 36 -10.48 2.78 -6.69
N PRO A 37 -10.21 3.71 -5.75
CA PRO A 37 -9.29 3.45 -4.65
C PRO A 37 -9.93 2.59 -3.56
N VAL A 38 -9.16 1.64 -3.04
CA VAL A 38 -9.51 0.74 -1.93
C VAL A 38 -8.39 0.77 -0.90
N ILE A 39 -8.62 1.40 0.23
CA ILE A 39 -7.66 1.46 1.34
C ILE A 39 -7.82 0.21 2.19
N TYR A 40 -6.75 -0.50 2.41
CA TYR A 40 -6.65 -1.59 3.39
C TYR A 40 -6.10 -1.06 4.70
N GLY A 41 -6.94 -1.05 5.74
CA GLY A 41 -6.57 -0.47 7.02
C GLY A 41 -7.75 -0.31 7.97
N SER A 42 -7.88 0.88 8.56
CA SER A 42 -8.94 1.21 9.51
C SER A 42 -9.63 2.53 9.18
N SER A 43 -10.94 2.49 9.05
CA SER A 43 -11.76 3.70 8.87
C SER A 43 -11.70 4.64 10.09
N LYS A 44 -11.48 4.10 11.30
CA LYS A 44 -11.28 4.89 12.52
C LYS A 44 -9.96 5.69 12.43
N ILE A 45 -8.86 5.03 12.03
CA ILE A 45 -7.55 5.69 11.88
C ILE A 45 -7.60 6.71 10.73
N PHE A 46 -8.21 6.36 9.61
CA PHE A 46 -8.45 7.30 8.52
C PHE A 46 -9.19 8.55 9.00
N GLY A 47 -10.29 8.37 9.74
CA GLY A 47 -11.08 9.47 10.31
C GLY A 47 -10.31 10.31 11.33
N PHE A 48 -9.43 9.69 12.12
CA PHE A 48 -8.55 10.37 13.07
C PHE A 48 -7.60 11.33 12.34
N TYR A 49 -6.85 10.85 11.34
CA TYR A 49 -5.92 11.69 10.58
C TYR A 49 -6.62 12.73 9.71
N LYS A 50 -7.76 12.36 9.08
CA LYS A 50 -8.53 13.30 8.26
C LYS A 50 -8.91 14.57 9.03
N LYS A 51 -9.24 14.45 10.33
CA LYS A 51 -9.60 15.59 11.19
C LYS A 51 -8.42 16.51 11.51
N GLN A 52 -7.19 16.02 11.40
CA GLN A 52 -5.96 16.77 11.72
C GLN A 52 -5.38 17.51 10.52
N ILE A 53 -5.77 17.13 9.32
CA ILE A 53 -5.25 17.74 8.09
C ILE A 53 -6.14 18.93 7.70
N HIS A 54 -5.55 20.13 7.70
CA HIS A 54 -6.26 21.35 7.31
C HIS A 54 -6.45 21.43 5.78
N ASN A 55 -7.49 22.15 5.36
CA ASN A 55 -7.80 22.46 3.95
C ASN A 55 -8.00 21.22 3.06
N ILE A 56 -8.48 20.13 3.62
CA ILE A 56 -8.92 18.97 2.83
C ILE A 56 -10.43 19.04 2.64
N GLU A 57 -10.84 19.01 1.37
CA GLU A 57 -12.23 18.88 0.98
C GLU A 57 -12.84 17.57 1.51
N GLN A 58 -14.15 17.50 1.51
CA GLN A 58 -14.84 16.34 2.06
C GLN A 58 -14.61 15.10 1.19
N ILE A 59 -13.75 14.19 1.66
CA ILE A 59 -13.56 12.88 1.01
C ILE A 59 -14.77 12.00 1.35
N ASN A 60 -15.50 11.58 0.31
CA ASN A 60 -16.60 10.63 0.44
C ASN A 60 -16.04 9.21 0.55
N THR A 61 -16.16 8.63 1.74
CA THR A 61 -15.72 7.27 2.02
C THR A 61 -16.86 6.26 1.98
N ASN A 62 -16.52 5.01 1.67
CA ASN A 62 -17.40 3.85 1.71
C ASN A 62 -16.68 2.73 2.48
N VAL A 63 -17.20 2.34 3.63
CA VAL A 63 -16.61 1.27 4.43
C VAL A 63 -17.19 -0.06 3.96
N ILE A 64 -16.32 -0.99 3.63
CA ILE A 64 -16.65 -2.31 3.06
C ILE A 64 -15.88 -3.41 3.78
N ASN A 65 -16.37 -4.64 3.67
CA ASN A 65 -15.70 -5.83 4.23
C ASN A 65 -14.84 -6.56 3.19
N SER A 66 -15.09 -6.33 1.91
CA SER A 66 -14.37 -6.95 0.81
C SER A 66 -14.25 -5.99 -0.37
N ALA A 67 -13.15 -6.08 -1.11
CA ALA A 67 -12.98 -5.33 -2.36
C ALA A 67 -13.96 -5.75 -3.46
N LYS A 68 -14.71 -6.83 -3.28
CA LYS A 68 -15.86 -7.20 -4.15
C LYS A 68 -16.98 -6.16 -4.14
N ASP A 69 -17.14 -5.44 -3.01
CA ASP A 69 -18.26 -4.53 -2.75
C ASP A 69 -17.90 -3.06 -3.01
N VAL A 70 -16.91 -2.80 -3.88
CA VAL A 70 -16.41 -1.45 -4.13
C VAL A 70 -17.47 -0.53 -4.74
N HIS A 71 -17.51 0.70 -4.27
CA HIS A 71 -18.25 1.79 -4.88
C HIS A 71 -17.32 2.62 -5.76
N HIS A 72 -17.53 2.61 -7.09
CA HIS A 72 -16.62 3.21 -8.07
C HIS A 72 -16.50 4.75 -8.06
N LYS A 73 -17.33 5.42 -7.28
CA LYS A 73 -17.34 6.90 -7.13
C LYS A 73 -16.99 7.35 -5.71
N ARG A 74 -16.39 6.48 -4.90
CA ARG A 74 -16.01 6.78 -3.51
C ARG A 74 -14.65 6.19 -3.20
N VAL A 75 -14.02 6.73 -2.18
CA VAL A 75 -12.85 6.11 -1.56
C VAL A 75 -13.34 4.95 -0.68
N ASN A 76 -13.01 3.73 -1.07
CA ASN A 76 -13.41 2.54 -0.32
C ASN A 76 -12.38 2.24 0.78
N ILE A 77 -12.84 1.75 1.92
CA ILE A 77 -11.98 1.34 3.04
C ILE A 77 -12.39 -0.06 3.47
N VAL A 78 -11.49 -1.02 3.31
CA VAL A 78 -11.61 -2.36 3.88
C VAL A 78 -11.07 -2.30 5.31
N ASN A 79 -11.98 -2.46 6.30
CA ASN A 79 -11.57 -2.59 7.69
C ASN A 79 -10.98 -3.99 7.93
N CYS A 80 -9.66 -4.11 7.80
CA CYS A 80 -8.94 -5.38 8.01
C CYS A 80 -8.19 -5.43 9.34
N LEU A 81 -8.30 -4.40 10.16
CA LEU A 81 -7.64 -4.32 11.46
C LEU A 81 -8.63 -4.54 12.62
N PRO A 82 -8.14 -5.02 13.78
CA PRO A 82 -8.93 -5.08 15.00
C PRO A 82 -9.49 -3.70 15.40
N GLU A 83 -10.67 -3.69 16.01
CA GLU A 83 -11.33 -2.43 16.42
C GLU A 83 -10.58 -1.63 17.47
N ASN A 84 -9.72 -2.28 18.26
CA ASN A 84 -8.97 -1.72 19.36
C ASN A 84 -7.56 -1.25 18.97
N VAL A 85 -7.26 -1.09 17.69
CA VAL A 85 -5.97 -0.51 17.26
C VAL A 85 -5.94 0.96 17.62
N PHE A 86 -4.94 1.33 18.41
CA PHE A 86 -4.66 2.71 18.79
C PHE A 86 -3.55 3.29 17.92
N VAL A 87 -3.55 4.62 17.81
CA VAL A 87 -2.55 5.37 17.06
C VAL A 87 -1.71 6.18 18.03
N GLU A 88 -0.41 6.04 17.94
CA GLU A 88 0.59 6.80 18.68
C GLU A 88 1.52 7.53 17.68
N PRO A 89 1.10 8.69 17.16
CA PRO A 89 1.81 9.37 16.07
C PRO A 89 3.28 9.62 16.44
N GLY A 90 4.18 9.24 15.51
CA GLY A 90 5.62 9.38 15.67
C GLY A 90 6.29 8.27 16.47
N GLN A 91 5.53 7.31 17.01
CA GLN A 91 6.09 6.19 17.77
C GLN A 91 6.18 4.92 16.90
N SER A 92 7.30 4.21 17.04
CA SER A 92 7.47 2.91 16.42
C SER A 92 7.02 1.82 17.39
N THR A 93 5.82 1.27 17.18
CA THR A 93 5.22 0.26 18.04
C THR A 93 5.05 -1.09 17.34
N PRO A 94 5.07 -2.22 18.08
CA PRO A 94 4.76 -3.53 17.52
C PRO A 94 3.35 -3.60 16.90
N GLU A 95 2.39 -2.94 17.53
CA GLU A 95 0.98 -2.90 17.09
C GLU A 95 0.86 -2.23 15.72
N SER A 96 1.58 -1.10 15.52
CA SER A 96 1.63 -0.40 14.23
C SER A 96 2.25 -1.27 13.13
N ALA A 97 3.32 -2.02 13.45
CA ALA A 97 3.96 -2.94 12.54
C ALA A 97 3.03 -4.11 12.17
N LYS A 98 2.38 -4.74 13.14
CA LYS A 98 1.39 -5.80 12.90
C LYS A 98 0.23 -5.30 12.05
N ALA A 99 -0.28 -4.12 12.33
CA ALA A 99 -1.35 -3.50 11.55
C ALA A 99 -0.94 -3.26 10.08
N ALA A 100 0.31 -2.81 9.85
CA ALA A 100 0.85 -2.64 8.50
C ALA A 100 0.96 -3.98 7.76
N LEU A 101 1.43 -5.03 8.43
CA LEU A 101 1.53 -6.37 7.85
C LEU A 101 0.15 -6.95 7.53
N THR A 102 -0.80 -6.88 8.46
CA THR A 102 -2.17 -7.36 8.24
C THR A 102 -2.84 -6.69 7.05
N ALA A 103 -2.65 -5.36 6.90
CA ALA A 103 -3.18 -4.63 5.76
C ALA A 103 -2.52 -5.04 4.43
N LEU A 104 -1.22 -5.31 4.44
CA LEU A 104 -0.48 -5.78 3.28
C LEU A 104 -0.92 -7.20 2.87
N GLU A 105 -1.04 -8.11 3.83
CA GLU A 105 -1.49 -9.50 3.59
C GLU A 105 -2.88 -9.53 3.00
N ARG A 106 -3.82 -8.77 3.56
CA ARG A 106 -5.19 -8.68 3.04
C ARG A 106 -5.23 -8.13 1.61
N ALA A 107 -4.44 -7.11 1.29
CA ALA A 107 -4.37 -6.56 -0.06
C ALA A 107 -3.78 -7.57 -1.06
N VAL A 108 -2.78 -8.36 -0.64
CA VAL A 108 -2.19 -9.43 -1.47
C VAL A 108 -3.19 -10.56 -1.74
N GLU A 109 -4.04 -10.89 -0.78
CA GLU A 109 -5.13 -11.85 -1.01
C GLU A 109 -6.10 -11.32 -2.08
N ASP A 110 -6.58 -10.09 -1.93
CA ASP A 110 -7.55 -9.51 -2.85
C ASP A 110 -6.99 -9.29 -4.27
N ILE A 111 -5.68 -9.03 -4.45
CA ILE A 111 -5.08 -8.96 -5.79
C ILE A 111 -4.90 -10.34 -6.42
N LYS A 112 -4.55 -11.37 -5.63
CA LYS A 112 -4.51 -12.75 -6.11
C LYS A 112 -5.87 -13.27 -6.57
N GLU A 113 -6.92 -12.86 -5.87
CA GLU A 113 -8.30 -13.19 -6.23
C GLU A 113 -8.88 -12.33 -7.36
N GLY A 114 -8.14 -11.33 -7.83
CA GLY A 114 -8.55 -10.43 -8.92
C GLY A 114 -9.59 -9.39 -8.51
N HIS A 115 -9.74 -9.11 -7.21
CA HIS A 115 -10.63 -8.09 -6.71
C HIS A 115 -10.06 -6.68 -6.80
N ILE A 116 -8.73 -6.56 -6.83
CA ILE A 116 -7.98 -5.34 -7.14
C ILE A 116 -7.04 -5.60 -8.32
N ASP A 117 -6.79 -4.59 -9.12
CA ASP A 117 -5.97 -4.69 -10.34
C ASP A 117 -4.51 -4.27 -10.08
N VAL A 118 -4.29 -3.38 -9.13
CA VAL A 118 -3.00 -2.77 -8.82
C VAL A 118 -2.88 -2.58 -7.31
N LEU A 119 -1.67 -2.77 -6.80
CA LEU A 119 -1.34 -2.53 -5.39
C LEU A 119 -0.39 -1.33 -5.28
N VAL A 120 -0.76 -0.37 -4.45
CA VAL A 120 0.06 0.75 -4.00
C VAL A 120 0.38 0.56 -2.53
N THR A 121 1.66 0.54 -2.17
CA THR A 121 2.08 0.35 -0.79
C THR A 121 2.47 1.68 -0.16
N ALA A 122 1.81 2.06 0.95
CA ALA A 122 2.24 3.19 1.76
C ALA A 122 3.48 2.82 2.59
N PRO A 123 4.29 3.82 3.00
CA PRO A 123 5.53 3.56 3.73
C PRO A 123 5.28 2.88 5.08
N PHE A 124 6.17 1.97 5.46
CA PHE A 124 6.19 1.35 6.77
C PHE A 124 7.57 1.41 7.43
N ASN A 125 7.63 1.21 8.73
CA ASN A 125 8.88 1.16 9.47
C ASN A 125 9.50 -0.24 9.37
N LYS A 126 10.52 -0.41 8.52
CA LYS A 126 11.19 -1.72 8.28
C LYS A 126 11.69 -2.36 9.57
N ARG A 127 12.34 -1.59 10.46
CA ARG A 127 12.89 -2.12 11.72
C ARG A 127 11.81 -2.63 12.68
N ALA A 128 10.64 -1.98 12.68
CA ALA A 128 9.50 -2.44 13.46
C ALA A 128 8.89 -3.70 12.86
N MET A 129 8.76 -3.76 11.53
CA MET A 129 8.26 -4.93 10.81
C MET A 129 9.15 -6.16 11.01
N ASP A 130 10.48 -6.00 10.96
CA ASP A 130 11.43 -7.11 11.18
C ASP A 130 11.31 -7.72 12.57
N LYS A 131 11.08 -6.91 13.60
CA LYS A 131 10.84 -7.38 14.98
C LYS A 131 9.56 -8.22 15.11
N GLU A 132 8.59 -7.97 14.26
CA GLU A 132 7.32 -8.72 14.20
C GLU A 132 7.35 -9.89 13.20
N GLY A 133 8.55 -10.28 12.73
CA GLY A 133 8.75 -11.46 11.91
C GLY A 133 8.49 -11.25 10.42
N PHE A 134 8.54 -10.01 9.93
CA PHE A 134 8.38 -9.73 8.49
C PHE A 134 9.43 -10.45 7.64
N GLY A 135 10.71 -10.43 8.07
CA GLY A 135 11.78 -11.26 7.49
C GLY A 135 12.15 -10.94 6.03
N TYR A 136 11.73 -9.77 5.50
CA TYR A 136 12.03 -9.34 4.14
C TYR A 136 12.68 -7.95 4.16
N THR A 137 13.55 -7.69 3.18
CA THR A 137 14.23 -6.39 3.05
C THR A 137 13.29 -5.25 2.65
N GLY A 138 12.15 -5.58 2.05
CA GLY A 138 11.12 -4.61 1.67
C GLY A 138 9.88 -5.24 1.05
N HIS A 139 9.03 -4.38 0.49
CA HIS A 139 7.81 -4.83 -0.19
C HIS A 139 8.10 -5.72 -1.40
N THR A 140 9.17 -5.43 -2.16
CA THR A 140 9.52 -6.14 -3.40
C THR A 140 9.75 -7.62 -3.12
N GLU A 141 10.65 -7.93 -2.19
CA GLU A 141 11.01 -9.31 -1.83
C GLU A 141 9.84 -10.05 -1.17
N TYR A 142 9.04 -9.32 -0.39
CA TYR A 142 7.81 -9.87 0.17
C TYR A 142 6.80 -10.26 -0.93
N LEU A 143 6.57 -9.37 -1.90
CA LEU A 143 5.63 -9.62 -3.00
C LEU A 143 6.12 -10.73 -3.93
N GLU A 144 7.41 -10.75 -4.28
CA GLU A 144 8.05 -11.82 -5.03
C GLU A 144 7.72 -13.18 -4.41
N LYS A 145 7.97 -13.32 -3.12
CA LYS A 145 7.70 -14.55 -2.38
C LYS A 145 6.21 -14.89 -2.32
N LYS A 146 5.36 -13.89 -2.09
CA LYS A 146 3.90 -14.11 -1.98
C LYS A 146 3.25 -14.47 -3.31
N PHE A 147 3.78 -13.97 -4.44
CA PHE A 147 3.29 -14.32 -5.78
C PHE A 147 3.99 -15.55 -6.39
N GLU A 148 4.99 -16.12 -5.68
CA GLU A 148 5.71 -17.32 -6.11
C GLU A 148 6.29 -17.18 -7.52
N VAL A 149 6.85 -15.99 -7.81
CA VAL A 149 7.52 -15.70 -9.07
C VAL A 149 9.04 -15.84 -8.90
N ASP A 150 9.73 -16.24 -9.97
CA ASP A 150 11.16 -16.46 -9.97
C ASP A 150 11.95 -15.13 -10.04
N GLU A 151 11.36 -14.11 -10.68
CA GLU A 151 12.01 -12.82 -10.89
C GLU A 151 11.01 -11.65 -10.77
N VAL A 152 11.51 -10.52 -10.28
CA VAL A 152 10.79 -9.25 -10.22
C VAL A 152 11.61 -8.17 -10.93
N ALA A 153 10.93 -7.30 -11.65
CA ALA A 153 11.54 -6.16 -12.32
C ALA A 153 11.18 -4.86 -11.59
N MET A 154 12.18 -4.12 -11.14
CA MET A 154 11.98 -2.78 -10.61
C MET A 154 12.08 -1.77 -11.75
N ILE A 155 10.98 -1.06 -12.01
CA ILE A 155 10.90 -0.06 -13.08
C ILE A 155 10.66 1.31 -12.48
N MET A 156 11.58 2.24 -12.74
CA MET A 156 11.41 3.66 -12.45
C MET A 156 10.78 4.34 -13.66
N VAL A 157 9.72 5.10 -13.46
CA VAL A 157 8.92 5.67 -14.54
C VAL A 157 8.74 7.17 -14.35
N CYS A 158 8.96 7.92 -15.41
CA CYS A 158 8.49 9.29 -15.57
C CYS A 158 7.90 9.48 -16.97
N ASP A 159 7.33 10.64 -17.27
CA ASP A 159 6.59 10.88 -18.53
C ASP A 159 7.36 10.52 -19.80
N ARG A 160 8.69 10.71 -19.79
CA ARG A 160 9.55 10.54 -20.95
C ARG A 160 10.53 9.38 -20.88
N LEU A 161 10.67 8.76 -19.71
CA LEU A 161 11.70 7.74 -19.48
C LEU A 161 11.17 6.63 -18.56
N LYS A 162 11.44 5.40 -18.97
CA LYS A 162 11.21 4.20 -18.17
C LYS A 162 12.54 3.46 -18.04
N VAL A 163 13.00 3.24 -16.83
CA VAL A 163 14.28 2.57 -16.55
C VAL A 163 13.99 1.31 -15.74
N CYS A 164 14.30 0.15 -16.34
CA CYS A 164 14.27 -1.12 -15.65
C CYS A 164 15.66 -1.42 -15.09
N VAL A 165 15.74 -1.78 -13.83
CA VAL A 165 17.00 -2.15 -13.16
C VAL A 165 17.23 -3.64 -13.38
N ALA A 166 18.33 -3.99 -14.02
CA ALA A 166 18.66 -5.38 -14.34
C ALA A 166 19.22 -6.17 -13.14
N THR A 167 19.82 -5.48 -12.16
CA THR A 167 20.33 -6.10 -10.92
C THR A 167 20.01 -5.21 -9.74
N GLY A 168 19.68 -5.78 -8.57
CA GLY A 168 19.42 -5.04 -7.35
C GLY A 168 20.25 -5.53 -6.18
N HIS A 169 20.67 -4.61 -5.29
CA HIS A 169 21.29 -4.90 -3.97
C HIS A 169 22.47 -5.88 -3.97
N ILE A 170 23.22 -5.94 -5.06
CA ILE A 170 24.44 -6.78 -5.16
C ILE A 170 25.71 -5.92 -5.25
N PRO A 171 26.88 -6.41 -4.80
CA PRO A 171 28.13 -5.73 -5.01
C PRO A 171 28.43 -5.52 -6.50
N LEU A 172 28.98 -4.35 -6.88
CA LEU A 172 29.26 -4.01 -8.27
C LEU A 172 30.11 -5.07 -8.99
N LYS A 173 31.04 -5.70 -8.30
CA LYS A 173 31.92 -6.78 -8.83
C LYS A 173 31.14 -8.05 -9.22
N GLU A 174 29.93 -8.25 -8.72
CA GLU A 174 29.10 -9.42 -9.01
C GLU A 174 28.17 -9.18 -10.20
N VAL A 175 27.95 -7.92 -10.60
CA VAL A 175 27.04 -7.57 -11.70
C VAL A 175 27.35 -8.32 -13.01
N PRO A 176 28.63 -8.43 -13.48
CA PRO A 176 28.94 -9.15 -14.71
C PRO A 176 28.60 -10.64 -14.68
N LYS A 177 28.54 -11.24 -13.48
CA LYS A 177 28.20 -12.66 -13.33
C LYS A 177 26.69 -12.90 -13.30
N GLN A 178 25.93 -11.87 -12.91
CA GLN A 178 24.48 -11.94 -12.79
C GLN A 178 23.77 -11.56 -14.09
N LEU A 179 24.43 -10.77 -14.95
CA LEU A 179 23.89 -10.44 -16.27
C LEU A 179 24.11 -11.63 -17.22
N THR A 180 23.06 -12.44 -17.33
CA THR A 180 23.01 -13.57 -18.30
C THR A 180 22.10 -13.20 -19.48
N THR A 181 22.34 -13.81 -20.63
CA THR A 181 21.50 -13.68 -21.83
C THR A 181 20.35 -14.67 -21.79
#